data_bc7c04f8866772cf251246af67d174f6
#
_entry.id   bc7c04f8866772cf251246af67d174f6
#
_cell.length_a   1.000
_cell.length_b   1.000
_cell.length_c   1.000
_cell.angle_alpha   90.00
_cell.angle_beta   90.00
_cell.angle_gamma   90.00
#
_symmetry.space_group_name_H-M   'P 1'
#
loop_
_entity.id
_entity.type
_entity.pdbx_description
1 polymer ?
#
loop_
_entity_poly.entity_id
_entity_poly.type
_entity_poly.pdbx_seq_one_letter_code
_entity_poly.pdbx_strand_id
1 'polypeptide(L)'
;ENESPLELRRRFQKRQQASGEILERLLEDALQEQEGSPEADLLYDPWPAEEFVESVLRRHRFQNVPIAHANLVGLAREPTRFLSTRRSRYYLAAIAPRLLEAISLTPDADATLSTLSSVSNAIGAKGVLWELFSFNAPSMELYVRLCSASPYLASILTSFPGMVDELLDSLLLEQLPTQRTLQRTLSDLCRGAGAIEPIVHGFKSAQHLAVGVRDILGKDNIRATHRVLADITEVCLSQIADYQYKLLLERYGEPTGPDGERASLVMLALGKLGAREPNYHSDVDVVFLFDQQGATRHDRRSGDTTTNAH
;
A
#
# COMPACT_ATOMS: atom_id res chain seq x y z
N GLU A 1 27.95 -6.43 37.57
CA GLU A 1 28.67 -5.18 37.32
C GLU A 1 27.65 -4.19 36.75
N ASN A 2 27.32 -3.17 37.58
CA ASN A 2 26.30 -2.16 37.23
C ASN A 2 26.96 -1.10 36.34
N GLU A 3 26.85 -1.23 35.03
CA GLU A 3 27.13 -0.13 34.11
C GLU A 3 26.04 0.95 34.24
N SER A 4 26.42 2.20 34.28
CA SER A 4 25.45 3.28 34.28
C SER A 4 24.70 3.37 32.94
N PRO A 5 23.43 3.81 32.90
CA PRO A 5 22.67 3.94 31.64
C PRO A 5 23.37 4.84 30.61
N LEU A 6 24.16 5.80 31.05
CA LEU A 6 24.97 6.67 30.19
C LEU A 6 26.17 5.96 29.56
N GLU A 7 26.84 5.08 30.29
CA GLU A 7 27.94 4.26 29.76
C GLU A 7 27.44 3.23 28.78
N LEU A 8 26.32 2.58 29.10
CA LEU A 8 25.66 1.64 28.18
C LEU A 8 25.28 2.32 26.85
N ARG A 9 24.71 3.53 26.92
CA ARG A 9 24.34 4.32 25.74
C ARG A 9 25.56 4.73 24.90
N ARG A 10 26.65 5.17 25.54
CA ARG A 10 27.90 5.49 24.85
C ARG A 10 28.54 4.26 24.20
N ARG A 11 28.51 3.10 24.86
CA ARG A 11 29.01 1.85 24.31
C ARG A 11 28.19 1.37 23.14
N PHE A 12 26.86 1.50 23.21
CA PHE A 12 25.97 1.18 22.11
C PHE A 12 26.21 2.08 20.90
N GLN A 13 26.31 3.40 21.10
CA GLN A 13 26.61 4.35 20.04
C GLN A 13 27.96 4.08 19.38
N LYS A 14 28.99 3.81 20.18
CA LYS A 14 30.33 3.46 19.67
C LYS A 14 30.34 2.17 18.85
N ARG A 15 29.58 1.16 19.26
CA ARG A 15 29.42 -0.09 18.49
C ARG A 15 28.62 0.12 17.21
N GLN A 16 27.58 0.92 17.27
CA GLN A 16 26.77 1.24 16.09
C GLN A 16 27.60 2.03 15.06
N GLN A 17 28.43 2.97 15.52
CA GLN A 17 29.34 3.71 14.65
C GLN A 17 30.42 2.79 14.05
N ALA A 18 31.04 1.94 14.84
CA ALA A 18 32.06 0.99 14.37
C ALA A 18 31.46 -0.03 13.37
N SER A 19 30.25 -0.51 13.62
CA SER A 19 29.54 -1.38 12.66
C SER A 19 29.21 -0.64 11.35
N GLY A 20 28.84 0.64 11.44
CA GLY A 20 28.63 1.49 10.27
C GLY A 20 29.91 1.68 9.45
N GLU A 21 31.03 1.96 10.09
CA GLU A 21 32.34 2.12 9.43
C GLU A 21 32.84 0.83 8.78
N ILE A 22 32.61 -0.32 9.42
CA ILE A 22 32.96 -1.63 8.83
C ILE A 22 32.07 -1.91 7.60
N LEU A 23 30.78 -1.64 7.70
CA LEU A 23 29.85 -1.82 6.59
C LEU A 23 30.20 -0.88 5.43
N GLU A 24 30.54 0.39 5.73
CA GLU A 24 30.99 1.33 4.71
C GLU A 24 32.26 0.88 3.99
N ARG A 25 33.23 0.31 4.73
CA ARG A 25 34.47 -0.25 4.14
C ARG A 25 34.18 -1.45 3.26
N LEU A 26 33.37 -2.40 3.71
CA LEU A 26 32.97 -3.55 2.92
C LEU A 26 32.21 -3.15 1.65
N LEU A 27 31.39 -2.08 1.74
CA LEU A 27 30.71 -1.51 0.58
C LEU A 27 31.70 -0.80 -0.37
N GLU A 28 32.75 -0.15 0.14
CA GLU A 28 33.79 0.46 -0.68
C GLU A 28 34.60 -0.58 -1.44
N ASP A 29 34.98 -1.68 -0.76
CA ASP A 29 35.71 -2.77 -1.39
C ASP A 29 34.87 -3.47 -2.47
N ALA A 30 33.57 -3.69 -2.20
CA ALA A 30 32.63 -4.24 -3.18
C ALA A 30 32.34 -3.31 -4.37
N LEU A 31 32.40 -1.98 -4.16
CA LEU A 31 32.27 -0.97 -5.23
C LEU A 31 33.47 -0.99 -6.21
N GLN A 32 34.66 -1.36 -5.75
CA GLN A 32 35.85 -1.46 -6.61
C GLN A 32 35.86 -2.71 -7.49
N GLU A 33 35.10 -3.73 -7.11
CA GLU A 33 35.02 -5.01 -7.85
C GLU A 33 33.87 -5.06 -8.89
N GLN A 34 32.90 -4.12 -8.86
CA GLN A 34 31.86 -4.06 -9.89
C GLN A 34 32.37 -3.27 -11.11
N GLU A 35 32.56 -3.96 -12.23
CA GLU A 35 32.65 -3.30 -13.55
C GLU A 35 31.42 -2.38 -13.71
N GLY A 36 31.66 -1.07 -13.75
CA GLY A 36 30.62 -0.05 -13.81
C GLY A 36 29.73 -0.25 -15.03
N SER A 37 28.44 -0.39 -14.82
CA SER A 37 27.49 -0.30 -15.92
C SER A 37 27.20 1.16 -16.25
N PRO A 38 26.92 1.51 -17.51
CA PRO A 38 26.54 2.88 -17.87
C PRO A 38 25.38 3.44 -17.05
N GLU A 39 24.46 2.56 -16.62
CA GLU A 39 23.32 2.92 -15.78
C GLU A 39 23.75 3.26 -14.34
N ALA A 40 24.74 2.56 -13.79
CA ALA A 40 25.32 2.85 -12.48
C ALA A 40 26.12 4.17 -12.51
N ASP A 41 26.83 4.44 -13.58
CA ASP A 41 27.61 5.66 -13.77
C ASP A 41 26.73 6.91 -13.73
N LEU A 42 25.49 6.85 -14.21
CA LEU A 42 24.50 7.94 -14.08
C LEU A 42 24.19 8.31 -12.61
N LEU A 43 24.43 7.40 -11.67
CA LEU A 43 24.15 7.59 -10.26
C LEU A 43 25.39 8.01 -9.46
N TYR A 44 26.58 7.63 -9.95
CA TYR A 44 27.85 7.94 -9.28
C TYR A 44 28.46 9.25 -9.75
N ASP A 45 28.35 9.57 -11.04
CA ASP A 45 28.85 10.85 -11.56
C ASP A 45 27.88 11.98 -11.19
N PRO A 46 28.33 12.97 -10.39
CA PRO A 46 27.50 14.11 -10.02
C PRO A 46 27.25 15.08 -11.18
N TRP A 47 28.04 15.00 -12.26
CA TRP A 47 28.02 15.91 -13.41
C TRP A 47 28.21 15.16 -14.74
N PRO A 48 27.35 14.17 -15.05
CA PRO A 48 27.49 13.38 -16.26
C PRO A 48 27.29 14.28 -17.49
N ALA A 49 28.04 14.01 -18.56
CA ALA A 49 27.86 14.71 -19.83
C ALA A 49 26.44 14.45 -20.37
N GLU A 50 25.77 15.49 -20.89
CA GLU A 50 24.39 15.40 -21.38
C GLU A 50 24.27 14.31 -22.49
N GLU A 51 25.23 14.21 -23.39
CA GLU A 51 25.27 13.20 -24.45
C GLU A 51 25.32 11.76 -23.87
N PHE A 52 26.06 11.58 -22.79
CA PHE A 52 26.13 10.29 -22.09
C PHE A 52 24.77 9.94 -21.46
N VAL A 53 24.18 10.88 -20.71
CA VAL A 53 22.84 10.70 -20.10
C VAL A 53 21.80 10.37 -21.16
N GLU A 54 21.82 11.12 -22.28
CA GLU A 54 20.90 10.87 -23.39
C GLU A 54 21.12 9.49 -24.00
N SER A 55 22.36 9.10 -24.26
CA SER A 55 22.69 7.80 -24.86
C SER A 55 22.21 6.62 -24.02
N VAL A 56 22.36 6.69 -22.69
CA VAL A 56 21.93 5.62 -21.77
C VAL A 56 20.39 5.59 -21.66
N LEU A 57 19.76 6.71 -21.35
CA LEU A 57 18.31 6.73 -21.10
C LEU A 57 17.47 6.49 -22.36
N ARG A 58 17.91 6.95 -23.54
CA ARG A 58 17.26 6.64 -24.83
C ARG A 58 17.28 5.14 -25.13
N ARG A 59 18.34 4.43 -24.77
CA ARG A 59 18.41 2.97 -24.90
C ARG A 59 17.31 2.26 -24.12
N HIS A 60 16.94 2.82 -22.96
CA HIS A 60 15.84 2.34 -22.13
C HIS A 60 14.48 2.97 -22.47
N ARG A 61 14.33 3.53 -23.68
CA ARG A 61 13.08 4.05 -24.27
C ARG A 61 12.49 5.29 -23.57
N PHE A 62 13.25 5.99 -22.73
CA PHE A 62 12.79 7.26 -22.17
C PHE A 62 12.69 8.36 -23.22
N GLN A 63 11.55 9.05 -23.26
CA GLN A 63 11.31 10.15 -24.17
C GLN A 63 11.73 11.49 -23.56
N ASN A 64 11.48 11.68 -22.27
CA ASN A 64 11.84 12.88 -21.54
C ASN A 64 13.10 12.65 -20.70
N VAL A 65 14.27 12.67 -21.35
CA VAL A 65 15.56 12.39 -20.70
C VAL A 65 15.85 13.27 -19.48
N PRO A 66 15.61 14.60 -19.48
CA PRO A 66 15.88 15.43 -18.31
C PRO A 66 15.03 15.02 -17.08
N ILE A 67 13.75 14.74 -17.27
CA ILE A 67 12.85 14.31 -16.20
C ILE A 67 13.23 12.90 -15.73
N ALA A 68 13.50 11.98 -16.64
CA ALA A 68 13.91 10.62 -16.31
C ALA A 68 15.22 10.61 -15.50
N HIS A 69 16.22 11.39 -15.89
CA HIS A 69 17.47 11.53 -15.14
C HIS A 69 17.22 12.13 -13.73
N ALA A 70 16.43 13.20 -13.64
CA ALA A 70 16.10 13.81 -12.36
C ALA A 70 15.38 12.82 -11.42
N ASN A 71 14.43 12.02 -11.93
CA ASN A 71 13.75 10.97 -11.17
C ASN A 71 14.74 9.90 -10.71
N LEU A 72 15.59 9.40 -11.60
CA LEU A 72 16.59 8.37 -11.28
C LEU A 72 17.56 8.85 -10.18
N VAL A 73 18.12 10.04 -10.30
CA VAL A 73 18.98 10.65 -9.26
C VAL A 73 18.21 10.87 -7.97
N GLY A 74 16.92 11.26 -8.06
CA GLY A 74 16.02 11.42 -6.92
C GLY A 74 15.81 10.11 -6.15
N LEU A 75 15.77 8.97 -6.82
CA LEU A 75 15.67 7.65 -6.20
C LEU A 75 16.90 7.29 -5.36
N ALA A 76 18.08 7.80 -5.69
CA ALA A 76 19.31 7.59 -4.92
C ALA A 76 19.37 8.43 -3.62
N ARG A 77 18.50 9.44 -3.47
CA ARG A 77 18.55 10.37 -2.33
C ARG A 77 17.55 9.96 -1.25
N GLU A 78 18.01 9.88 -0.01
CA GLU A 78 17.12 9.69 1.13
C GLU A 78 16.54 11.04 1.60
N PRO A 79 15.22 11.08 1.91
CA PRO A 79 14.58 12.32 2.34
C PRO A 79 14.97 12.71 3.78
N THR A 80 15.39 11.77 4.58
CA THR A 80 15.71 11.95 6.01
C THR A 80 17.22 11.94 6.26
N ARG A 81 17.72 12.89 7.08
CA ARG A 81 19.14 12.99 7.43
C ARG A 81 19.71 11.79 8.19
N PHE A 82 18.85 10.95 8.77
CA PHE A 82 19.27 9.76 9.51
C PHE A 82 19.47 8.53 8.64
N LEU A 83 19.04 8.58 7.38
CA LEU A 83 19.18 7.48 6.43
C LEU A 83 20.38 7.75 5.52
N SER A 84 21.14 6.70 5.22
CA SER A 84 22.35 6.80 4.42
C SER A 84 22.00 6.92 2.93
N THR A 85 22.13 8.12 2.36
CA THR A 85 22.05 8.34 0.91
C THR A 85 23.11 7.52 0.15
N ARG A 86 24.26 7.26 0.77
CA ARG A 86 25.34 6.44 0.18
C ARG A 86 24.88 4.99 0.01
N ARG A 87 24.21 4.40 1.02
CA ARG A 87 23.62 3.05 0.95
C ARG A 87 22.55 2.98 -0.12
N SER A 88 21.64 3.96 -0.14
CA SER A 88 20.57 4.03 -1.15
C SER A 88 21.14 4.08 -2.56
N ARG A 89 22.16 4.93 -2.79
CA ARG A 89 22.84 5.05 -4.09
C ARG A 89 23.53 3.75 -4.49
N TYR A 90 24.20 3.10 -3.55
CA TYR A 90 24.91 1.84 -3.80
C TYR A 90 23.99 0.75 -4.33
N TYR A 91 22.93 0.44 -3.56
CA TYR A 91 21.99 -0.61 -3.97
C TYR A 91 21.19 -0.24 -5.22
N LEU A 92 20.84 1.04 -5.38
CA LEU A 92 20.17 1.48 -6.59
C LEU A 92 21.08 1.32 -7.81
N ALA A 93 22.36 1.68 -7.72
CA ALA A 93 23.33 1.50 -8.79
C ALA A 93 23.51 0.01 -9.16
N ALA A 94 23.55 -0.87 -8.15
CA ALA A 94 23.64 -2.31 -8.36
C ALA A 94 22.45 -2.89 -9.13
N ILE A 95 21.25 -2.35 -8.93
CA ILE A 95 20.04 -2.82 -9.64
C ILE A 95 19.70 -1.99 -10.88
N ALA A 96 20.33 -0.84 -11.10
CA ALA A 96 19.97 0.11 -12.15
C ALA A 96 19.81 -0.50 -13.55
N PRO A 97 20.72 -1.37 -14.02
CA PRO A 97 20.57 -2.00 -15.35
C PRO A 97 19.26 -2.79 -15.45
N ARG A 98 18.98 -3.64 -14.46
CA ARG A 98 17.77 -4.47 -14.45
C ARG A 98 16.51 -3.64 -14.24
N LEU A 99 16.57 -2.63 -13.37
CA LEU A 99 15.46 -1.73 -13.10
C LEU A 99 15.06 -0.95 -14.34
N LEU A 100 16.03 -0.33 -15.03
CA LEU A 100 15.77 0.44 -16.25
C LEU A 100 15.32 -0.46 -17.41
N GLU A 101 15.86 -1.67 -17.50
CA GLU A 101 15.38 -2.66 -18.45
C GLU A 101 13.91 -3.03 -18.17
N ALA A 102 13.55 -3.37 -16.93
CA ALA A 102 12.18 -3.68 -16.55
C ALA A 102 11.22 -2.52 -16.86
N ILE A 103 11.63 -1.28 -16.59
CA ILE A 103 10.85 -0.08 -16.91
C ILE A 103 10.71 0.08 -18.42
N SER A 104 11.75 -0.17 -19.20
CA SER A 104 11.72 -0.05 -20.66
C SER A 104 10.75 -1.00 -21.35
N LEU A 105 10.41 -2.12 -20.69
CA LEU A 105 9.44 -3.10 -21.17
C LEU A 105 7.98 -2.70 -20.86
N THR A 106 7.77 -1.64 -20.10
CA THR A 106 6.43 -1.11 -19.83
C THR A 106 5.88 -0.29 -20.99
N PRO A 107 4.55 -0.10 -21.10
CA PRO A 107 3.95 0.69 -22.17
C PRO A 107 4.45 2.15 -22.22
N ASP A 108 4.72 2.76 -21.07
CA ASP A 108 5.23 4.13 -20.91
C ASP A 108 6.33 4.16 -19.85
N ALA A 109 7.58 4.22 -20.27
CA ALA A 109 8.75 4.21 -19.40
C ALA A 109 8.82 5.49 -18.54
N ASP A 110 8.53 6.65 -19.12
CA ASP A 110 8.57 7.94 -18.41
C ASP A 110 7.52 8.01 -17.30
N ALA A 111 6.27 7.62 -17.60
CA ALA A 111 5.19 7.58 -16.62
C ALA A 111 5.50 6.54 -15.53
N THR A 112 6.02 5.37 -15.89
CA THR A 112 6.37 4.31 -14.93
C THR A 112 7.45 4.77 -13.96
N LEU A 113 8.54 5.37 -14.45
CA LEU A 113 9.61 5.88 -13.59
C LEU A 113 9.13 7.03 -12.69
N SER A 114 8.27 7.90 -13.20
CA SER A 114 7.68 8.99 -12.41
C SER A 114 6.80 8.46 -11.26
N THR A 115 5.95 7.48 -11.55
CA THR A 115 5.11 6.81 -10.53
C THR A 115 5.97 6.09 -9.51
N LEU A 116 6.96 5.33 -9.96
CA LEU A 116 7.91 4.61 -9.11
C LEU A 116 8.68 5.58 -8.20
N SER A 117 9.13 6.72 -8.72
CA SER A 117 9.77 7.77 -7.94
C SER A 117 8.84 8.33 -6.87
N SER A 118 7.57 8.59 -7.20
CA SER A 118 6.58 9.10 -6.25
C SER A 118 6.30 8.11 -5.12
N VAL A 119 6.07 6.84 -5.44
CA VAL A 119 5.83 5.77 -4.45
C VAL A 119 7.06 5.57 -3.56
N SER A 120 8.26 5.46 -4.14
CA SER A 120 9.50 5.26 -3.40
C SER A 120 9.82 6.44 -2.46
N ASN A 121 9.48 7.67 -2.87
CA ASN A 121 9.62 8.85 -2.01
C ASN A 121 8.66 8.81 -0.82
N ALA A 122 7.45 8.30 -0.99
CA ALA A 122 6.47 8.15 0.08
C ALA A 122 6.87 7.05 1.08
N ILE A 123 7.40 5.92 0.59
CA ILE A 123 7.91 4.82 1.44
C ILE A 123 9.05 5.31 2.33
N GLY A 124 9.91 6.21 1.85
CA GLY A 124 11.05 6.72 2.62
C GLY A 124 12.24 5.78 2.52
N ALA A 125 12.68 5.10 3.49
CA ALA A 125 13.83 4.19 3.59
C ALA A 125 14.24 3.46 2.28
N LYS A 126 14.54 4.24 1.23
CA LYS A 126 14.79 3.73 -0.13
C LYS A 126 15.96 2.76 -0.20
N GLY A 127 17.00 3.00 0.63
CA GLY A 127 18.15 2.09 0.69
C GLY A 127 17.77 0.68 1.10
N VAL A 128 16.76 0.51 1.97
CA VAL A 128 16.24 -0.82 2.35
C VAL A 128 15.46 -1.47 1.20
N LEU A 129 14.68 -0.66 0.49
CA LEU A 129 13.90 -1.13 -0.66
C LEU A 129 14.83 -1.59 -1.80
N TRP A 130 15.86 -0.81 -2.12
CA TRP A 130 16.84 -1.17 -3.18
C TRP A 130 17.68 -2.37 -2.77
N GLU A 131 18.05 -2.49 -1.49
CA GLU A 131 18.74 -3.68 -0.97
C GLU A 131 17.87 -4.93 -1.15
N LEU A 132 16.61 -4.87 -0.74
CA LEU A 132 15.66 -5.97 -0.95
C LEU A 132 15.60 -6.37 -2.43
N PHE A 133 15.48 -5.41 -3.34
CA PHE A 133 15.42 -5.67 -4.78
C PHE A 133 16.73 -6.22 -5.34
N SER A 134 17.87 -5.92 -4.72
CA SER A 134 19.16 -6.50 -5.14
C SER A 134 19.24 -8.00 -4.90
N PHE A 135 18.55 -8.49 -3.87
CA PHE A 135 18.46 -9.92 -3.54
C PHE A 135 17.22 -10.61 -4.12
N ASN A 136 16.19 -9.85 -4.49
CA ASN A 136 14.91 -10.40 -4.95
C ASN A 136 14.42 -9.68 -6.22
N ALA A 137 14.93 -10.10 -7.36
CA ALA A 137 14.52 -9.54 -8.66
C ALA A 137 13.01 -9.66 -8.94
N PRO A 138 12.30 -10.77 -8.61
CA PRO A 138 10.86 -10.85 -8.79
C PRO A 138 10.08 -9.76 -8.05
N SER A 139 10.51 -9.36 -6.85
CA SER A 139 9.88 -8.26 -6.10
C SER A 139 10.08 -6.91 -6.79
N MET A 140 11.25 -6.67 -7.35
CA MET A 140 11.53 -5.47 -8.16
C MET A 140 10.64 -5.42 -9.41
N GLU A 141 10.57 -6.51 -10.15
CA GLU A 141 9.73 -6.60 -11.35
C GLU A 141 8.25 -6.39 -11.04
N LEU A 142 7.75 -6.98 -9.95
CA LEU A 142 6.39 -6.73 -9.48
C LEU A 142 6.16 -5.26 -9.17
N TYR A 143 7.11 -4.63 -8.47
CA TYR A 143 7.01 -3.21 -8.11
C TYR A 143 6.95 -2.31 -9.35
N VAL A 144 7.79 -2.57 -10.35
CA VAL A 144 7.75 -1.88 -11.65
C VAL A 144 6.41 -2.11 -12.35
N ARG A 145 5.95 -3.36 -12.43
CA ARG A 145 4.66 -3.69 -13.06
C ARG A 145 3.48 -3.01 -12.36
N LEU A 146 3.48 -2.96 -11.04
CA LEU A 146 2.45 -2.26 -10.27
C LEU A 146 2.43 -0.76 -10.59
N CYS A 147 3.61 -0.13 -10.58
CA CYS A 147 3.74 1.30 -10.91
C CYS A 147 3.31 1.63 -12.34
N SER A 148 3.50 0.69 -13.28
CA SER A 148 3.10 0.83 -14.68
C SER A 148 1.61 0.54 -14.91
N ALA A 149 1.08 -0.52 -14.29
CA ALA A 149 -0.22 -1.06 -14.65
C ALA A 149 -1.38 -0.34 -13.95
N SER A 150 -1.17 0.20 -12.74
CA SER A 150 -2.27 0.70 -11.92
C SER A 150 -1.90 1.93 -11.08
N PRO A 151 -2.25 3.14 -11.56
CA PRO A 151 -2.12 4.36 -10.75
C PRO A 151 -2.86 4.25 -9.41
N TYR A 152 -3.98 3.53 -9.37
CA TYR A 152 -4.74 3.31 -8.15
C TYR A 152 -3.94 2.50 -7.11
N LEU A 153 -3.38 1.35 -7.50
CA LEU A 153 -2.59 0.54 -6.58
C LEU A 153 -1.31 1.27 -6.15
N ALA A 154 -0.67 2.01 -7.05
CA ALA A 154 0.45 2.87 -6.72
C ALA A 154 0.05 3.97 -5.70
N SER A 155 -1.15 4.55 -5.83
CA SER A 155 -1.65 5.54 -4.87
C SER A 155 -1.90 4.95 -3.47
N ILE A 156 -2.26 3.67 -3.37
CA ILE A 156 -2.37 2.97 -2.07
C ILE A 156 -1.01 2.96 -1.38
N LEU A 157 0.06 2.56 -2.08
CA LEU A 157 1.42 2.56 -1.51
C LEU A 157 1.92 3.96 -1.17
N THR A 158 1.50 4.97 -1.92
CA THR A 158 1.84 6.38 -1.62
C THR A 158 1.13 6.86 -0.35
N SER A 159 -0.14 6.48 -0.17
CA SER A 159 -0.95 6.88 0.99
C SER A 159 -0.66 6.05 2.25
N PHE A 160 -0.26 4.79 2.07
CA PHE A 160 0.02 3.83 3.13
C PHE A 160 1.38 3.15 2.89
N PRO A 161 2.50 3.85 3.11
CA PRO A 161 3.84 3.35 2.77
C PRO A 161 4.20 2.01 3.45
N GLY A 162 3.65 1.75 4.64
CA GLY A 162 3.84 0.47 5.34
C GLY A 162 3.26 -0.75 4.64
N MET A 163 2.38 -0.55 3.63
CA MET A 163 1.81 -1.67 2.87
C MET A 163 2.77 -2.26 1.82
N VAL A 164 4.02 -1.82 1.78
CA VAL A 164 5.04 -2.48 0.96
C VAL A 164 5.28 -3.93 1.41
N ASP A 165 5.12 -4.22 2.70
CA ASP A 165 5.25 -5.58 3.22
C ASP A 165 4.10 -6.46 2.71
N GLU A 166 2.85 -5.96 2.73
CA GLU A 166 1.70 -6.66 2.15
C GLU A 166 1.84 -6.88 0.64
N LEU A 167 2.50 -5.94 -0.07
CA LEU A 167 2.83 -6.12 -1.49
C LEU A 167 3.73 -7.33 -1.69
N LEU A 168 4.75 -7.48 -0.85
CA LEU A 168 5.70 -8.59 -0.93
C LEU A 168 5.06 -9.92 -0.51
N ASP A 169 4.27 -9.90 0.56
CA ASP A 169 3.52 -11.06 1.03
C ASP A 169 2.49 -11.53 0.01
N SER A 170 1.92 -10.62 -0.78
CA SER A 170 0.95 -10.94 -1.81
C SER A 170 1.52 -11.81 -2.95
N LEU A 171 2.85 -11.82 -3.15
CA LEU A 171 3.52 -12.76 -4.05
C LEU A 171 3.34 -14.21 -3.61
N LEU A 172 3.28 -14.44 -2.30
CA LEU A 172 3.15 -15.75 -1.66
C LEU A 172 1.69 -16.21 -1.56
N LEU A 173 0.72 -15.32 -1.79
CA LEU A 173 -0.69 -15.70 -1.76
C LEU A 173 -1.02 -16.69 -2.85
N GLU A 174 -1.41 -17.91 -2.45
CA GLU A 174 -1.78 -18.97 -3.39
C GLU A 174 -3.20 -18.81 -3.92
N GLN A 175 -4.11 -18.25 -3.12
CA GLN A 175 -5.54 -18.13 -3.45
C GLN A 175 -6.11 -16.79 -2.98
N LEU A 176 -7.15 -16.32 -3.69
CA LEU A 176 -7.94 -15.18 -3.26
C LEU A 176 -8.64 -15.48 -1.93
N PRO A 177 -8.78 -14.48 -1.02
CA PRO A 177 -9.47 -14.66 0.24
C PRO A 177 -10.97 -14.93 0.02
N THR A 178 -11.57 -15.77 0.87
CA THR A 178 -13.02 -15.96 0.88
C THR A 178 -13.72 -14.83 1.66
N GLN A 179 -14.99 -14.58 1.36
CA GLN A 179 -15.80 -13.59 2.10
C GLN A 179 -15.76 -13.86 3.62
N ARG A 180 -15.84 -15.12 4.04
CA ARG A 180 -15.77 -15.51 5.46
C ARG A 180 -14.43 -15.15 6.10
N THR A 181 -13.34 -15.34 5.37
CA THR A 181 -11.99 -14.96 5.85
C THR A 181 -11.90 -13.44 5.99
N LEU A 182 -12.36 -12.69 4.97
CA LEU A 182 -12.39 -11.22 5.00
C LEU A 182 -13.19 -10.69 6.19
N GLN A 183 -14.40 -11.22 6.40
CA GLN A 183 -15.28 -10.83 7.49
C GLN A 183 -14.64 -11.09 8.86
N ARG A 184 -14.05 -12.27 9.05
CA ARG A 184 -13.38 -12.62 10.30
C ARG A 184 -12.20 -11.69 10.58
N THR A 185 -11.34 -11.49 9.59
CA THR A 185 -10.15 -10.63 9.72
C THR A 185 -10.56 -9.20 10.08
N LEU A 186 -11.53 -8.62 9.37
CA LEU A 186 -11.97 -7.25 9.65
C LEU A 186 -12.64 -7.13 11.03
N SER A 187 -13.48 -8.09 11.41
CA SER A 187 -14.10 -8.10 12.73
C SER A 187 -13.08 -8.21 13.86
N ASP A 188 -12.02 -9.02 13.67
CA ASP A 188 -10.93 -9.15 14.65
C ASP A 188 -10.13 -7.84 14.77
N LEU A 189 -9.85 -7.16 13.67
CA LEU A 189 -9.16 -5.86 13.64
C LEU A 189 -9.99 -4.74 14.33
N CYS A 190 -11.30 -4.76 14.16
CA CYS A 190 -12.20 -3.75 14.74
C CYS A 190 -12.54 -4.02 16.21
N ARG A 191 -12.15 -5.17 16.77
CA ARG A 191 -12.52 -5.55 18.14
C ARG A 191 -11.92 -4.60 19.16
N GLY A 192 -12.79 -3.93 19.92
CA GLY A 192 -12.41 -2.98 20.97
C GLY A 192 -11.91 -1.62 20.48
N ALA A 193 -11.98 -1.35 19.18
CA ALA A 193 -11.60 -0.06 18.63
C ALA A 193 -12.66 1.01 18.93
N GLY A 194 -12.21 2.20 19.34
CA GLY A 194 -13.09 3.36 19.57
C GLY A 194 -13.54 4.06 18.29
N ALA A 195 -12.79 3.88 17.19
CA ALA A 195 -13.13 4.35 15.84
C ALA A 195 -12.69 3.28 14.83
N ILE A 196 -13.58 2.86 13.95
CA ILE A 196 -13.29 1.77 13.00
C ILE A 196 -12.96 2.27 11.59
N GLU A 197 -13.26 3.51 11.27
CA GLU A 197 -13.10 4.06 9.93
C GLU A 197 -11.65 3.92 9.40
N PRO A 198 -10.59 4.29 10.15
CA PRO A 198 -9.22 4.12 9.69
C PRO A 198 -8.85 2.64 9.48
N ILE A 199 -9.39 1.75 10.33
CA ILE A 199 -9.16 0.30 10.26
C ILE A 199 -9.79 -0.26 8.99
N VAL A 200 -11.04 0.10 8.70
CA VAL A 200 -11.76 -0.34 7.50
C VAL A 200 -11.07 0.18 6.24
N HIS A 201 -10.63 1.43 6.23
CA HIS A 201 -9.86 2.00 5.11
C HIS A 201 -8.53 1.28 4.88
N GLY A 202 -7.77 1.04 5.95
CA GLY A 202 -6.53 0.28 5.87
C GLY A 202 -6.75 -1.15 5.37
N PHE A 203 -7.74 -1.84 5.93
CA PHE A 203 -8.12 -3.18 5.51
C PHE A 203 -8.53 -3.23 4.03
N LYS A 204 -9.44 -2.34 3.59
CA LYS A 204 -9.85 -2.26 2.18
C LYS A 204 -8.62 -2.08 1.28
N SER A 205 -7.74 -1.16 1.60
CA SER A 205 -6.55 -0.84 0.81
C SER A 205 -5.60 -2.05 0.72
N ALA A 206 -5.34 -2.74 1.84
CA ALA A 206 -4.51 -3.95 1.86
C ALA A 206 -5.12 -5.07 1.00
N GLN A 207 -6.44 -5.31 1.11
CA GLN A 207 -7.12 -6.32 0.30
C GLN A 207 -7.15 -5.95 -1.18
N HIS A 208 -7.37 -4.68 -1.53
CA HIS A 208 -7.30 -4.22 -2.92
C HIS A 208 -5.88 -4.40 -3.50
N LEU A 209 -4.84 -4.12 -2.70
CA LEU A 209 -3.46 -4.33 -3.12
C LEU A 209 -3.18 -5.82 -3.39
N ALA A 210 -3.58 -6.71 -2.48
CA ALA A 210 -3.39 -8.15 -2.63
C ALA A 210 -4.11 -8.72 -3.85
N VAL A 211 -5.38 -8.33 -4.06
CA VAL A 211 -6.16 -8.73 -5.25
C VAL A 211 -5.54 -8.15 -6.53
N GLY A 212 -5.14 -6.87 -6.50
CA GLY A 212 -4.55 -6.19 -7.65
C GLY A 212 -3.21 -6.77 -8.08
N VAL A 213 -2.37 -7.20 -7.15
CA VAL A 213 -1.13 -7.91 -7.46
C VAL A 213 -1.42 -9.22 -8.20
N ARG A 214 -2.37 -9.99 -7.73
CA ARG A 214 -2.76 -11.25 -8.39
C ARG A 214 -3.31 -11.02 -9.79
N ASP A 215 -4.10 -9.94 -9.95
CA ASP A 215 -4.65 -9.52 -11.24
C ASP A 215 -3.52 -9.10 -12.21
N ILE A 216 -2.58 -8.26 -11.79
CA ILE A 216 -1.39 -7.86 -12.56
C ILE A 216 -0.54 -9.08 -12.97
N LEU A 217 -0.44 -10.09 -12.09
CA LEU A 217 0.29 -11.33 -12.35
C LEU A 217 -0.50 -12.34 -13.21
N GLY A 218 -1.76 -12.06 -13.53
CA GLY A 218 -2.62 -12.95 -14.30
C GLY A 218 -2.95 -14.25 -13.58
N LYS A 219 -2.90 -14.27 -12.24
CA LYS A 219 -3.18 -15.47 -11.43
C LYS A 219 -4.65 -15.84 -11.37
N ASP A 220 -5.54 -14.86 -11.56
CA ASP A 220 -6.98 -15.04 -11.48
C ASP A 220 -7.68 -14.51 -12.74
N ASN A 221 -8.86 -15.02 -13.00
CA ASN A 221 -9.69 -14.48 -14.07
C ASN A 221 -10.52 -13.29 -13.56
N ILE A 222 -10.95 -12.43 -14.47
CA ILE A 222 -11.66 -11.18 -14.15
C ILE A 222 -12.93 -11.41 -13.31
N ARG A 223 -13.64 -12.53 -13.49
CA ARG A 223 -14.84 -12.84 -12.70
C ARG A 223 -14.51 -13.16 -11.25
N ALA A 224 -13.38 -13.83 -11.00
CA ALA A 224 -12.89 -14.10 -9.66
C ALA A 224 -12.45 -12.80 -8.99
N THR A 225 -11.71 -11.95 -9.69
CA THR A 225 -11.30 -10.62 -9.23
C THR A 225 -12.52 -9.78 -8.84
N HIS A 226 -13.52 -9.63 -9.73
CA HIS A 226 -14.74 -8.86 -9.45
C HIS A 226 -15.51 -9.39 -8.23
N ARG A 227 -15.65 -10.73 -8.12
CA ARG A 227 -16.33 -11.34 -6.98
C ARG A 227 -15.66 -10.97 -5.66
N VAL A 228 -14.34 -11.06 -5.60
CA VAL A 228 -13.62 -10.72 -4.35
C VAL A 228 -13.65 -9.23 -4.06
N LEU A 229 -13.59 -8.36 -5.06
CA LEU A 229 -13.79 -6.92 -4.86
C LEU A 229 -15.20 -6.61 -4.31
N ALA A 230 -16.24 -7.35 -4.76
CA ALA A 230 -17.57 -7.26 -4.18
C ALA A 230 -17.59 -7.75 -2.73
N ASP A 231 -16.97 -8.91 -2.44
CA ASP A 231 -16.87 -9.45 -1.08
C ASP A 231 -16.18 -8.47 -0.12
N ILE A 232 -15.08 -7.83 -0.55
CA ILE A 232 -14.37 -6.81 0.24
C ILE A 232 -15.31 -5.64 0.55
N THR A 233 -16.02 -5.15 -0.47
CA THR A 233 -16.94 -4.02 -0.31
C THR A 233 -18.09 -4.37 0.63
N GLU A 234 -18.74 -5.52 0.44
CA GLU A 234 -19.83 -6.01 1.30
C GLU A 234 -19.39 -6.15 2.76
N VAL A 235 -18.21 -6.72 3.00
CA VAL A 235 -17.66 -6.90 4.35
C VAL A 235 -17.38 -5.55 5.02
N CYS A 236 -16.80 -4.60 4.28
CA CYS A 236 -16.56 -3.25 4.80
C CYS A 236 -17.86 -2.51 5.14
N LEU A 237 -18.85 -2.56 4.23
CA LEU A 237 -20.15 -1.92 4.45
C LEU A 237 -20.89 -2.53 5.63
N SER A 238 -20.92 -3.86 5.74
CA SER A 238 -21.56 -4.55 6.86
C SER A 238 -20.89 -4.19 8.18
N GLN A 239 -19.57 -4.15 8.23
CA GLN A 239 -18.86 -3.79 9.46
C GLN A 239 -19.14 -2.35 9.90
N ILE A 240 -19.20 -1.40 8.94
CA ILE A 240 -19.54 0.00 9.21
C ILE A 240 -21.00 0.10 9.68
N ALA A 241 -21.92 -0.56 8.98
CA ALA A 241 -23.34 -0.53 9.31
C ALA A 241 -23.59 -1.11 10.70
N ASP A 242 -23.00 -2.26 11.03
CA ASP A 242 -23.13 -2.89 12.35
C ASP A 242 -22.58 -1.99 13.48
N TYR A 243 -21.46 -1.33 13.23
CA TYR A 243 -20.85 -0.41 14.20
C TYR A 243 -21.74 0.82 14.44
N GLN A 244 -22.17 1.48 13.36
CA GLN A 244 -23.04 2.66 13.47
C GLN A 244 -24.41 2.32 14.06
N TYR A 245 -24.96 1.17 13.69
CA TYR A 245 -26.23 0.70 14.23
C TYR A 245 -26.15 0.47 15.76
N LYS A 246 -25.07 -0.10 16.27
CA LYS A 246 -24.84 -0.23 17.72
C LYS A 246 -24.81 1.13 18.44
N LEU A 247 -24.12 2.11 17.88
CA LEU A 247 -24.09 3.47 18.44
C LEU A 247 -25.48 4.13 18.45
N LEU A 248 -26.27 3.90 17.40
CA LEU A 248 -27.64 4.39 17.34
C LEU A 248 -28.55 3.69 18.36
N LEU A 249 -28.42 2.37 18.52
CA LEU A 249 -29.13 1.63 19.55
C LEU A 249 -28.81 2.13 20.98
N GLU A 250 -27.55 2.43 21.26
CA GLU A 250 -27.15 2.97 22.56
C GLU A 250 -27.74 4.36 22.81
N ARG A 251 -27.86 5.18 21.76
CA ARG A 251 -28.38 6.54 21.87
C ARG A 251 -29.90 6.61 21.88
N TYR A 252 -30.56 5.92 20.96
CA TYR A 252 -31.99 6.08 20.68
C TYR A 252 -32.82 4.87 21.10
N GLY A 253 -32.20 3.75 21.45
CA GLY A 253 -32.89 2.50 21.73
C GLY A 253 -33.27 1.69 20.49
N GLU A 254 -34.00 0.60 20.69
CA GLU A 254 -34.40 -0.27 19.59
C GLU A 254 -35.52 0.31 18.73
N PRO A 255 -35.42 0.24 17.39
CA PRO A 255 -36.51 0.61 16.50
C PRO A 255 -37.63 -0.42 16.60
N THR A 256 -38.86 0.04 16.82
CA THR A 256 -40.03 -0.81 17.00
C THR A 256 -41.16 -0.34 16.08
N GLY A 257 -41.92 -1.31 15.56
CA GLY A 257 -43.17 -1.06 14.85
C GLY A 257 -44.33 -0.74 15.77
N PRO A 258 -45.53 -0.48 15.22
CA PRO A 258 -46.75 -0.16 15.99
C PRO A 258 -47.13 -1.24 17.00
N ASP A 259 -46.85 -2.49 16.67
CA ASP A 259 -47.16 -3.66 17.49
C ASP A 259 -46.10 -3.96 18.57
N GLY A 260 -45.07 -3.11 18.65
CA GLY A 260 -43.93 -3.28 19.55
C GLY A 260 -42.89 -4.32 19.13
N GLU A 261 -43.06 -4.91 17.95
CA GLU A 261 -42.07 -5.79 17.35
C GLU A 261 -40.88 -4.99 16.84
N ARG A 262 -39.68 -5.59 16.84
CA ARG A 262 -38.45 -4.96 16.35
C ARG A 262 -38.51 -4.71 14.84
N ALA A 263 -38.30 -3.47 14.43
CA ALA A 263 -38.16 -3.14 13.01
C ALA A 263 -36.78 -3.57 12.50
N SER A 264 -36.74 -4.07 11.28
CA SER A 264 -35.54 -4.55 10.62
C SER A 264 -35.05 -3.54 9.58
N LEU A 265 -33.73 -3.35 9.51
CA LEU A 265 -33.05 -2.57 8.51
C LEU A 265 -32.32 -3.50 7.52
N VAL A 266 -32.51 -3.25 6.23
CA VAL A 266 -31.83 -3.96 5.16
C VAL A 266 -31.07 -2.96 4.28
N MET A 267 -29.83 -3.27 3.96
CA MET A 267 -29.03 -2.54 2.99
C MET A 267 -29.02 -3.35 1.68
N LEU A 268 -29.57 -2.76 0.63
CA LEU A 268 -29.63 -3.36 -0.70
C LEU A 268 -28.55 -2.74 -1.60
N ALA A 269 -27.63 -3.55 -2.09
CA ALA A 269 -26.64 -3.13 -3.08
C ALA A 269 -27.25 -3.07 -4.48
N LEU A 270 -26.97 -2.00 -5.20
CA LEU A 270 -27.37 -1.76 -6.57
C LEU A 270 -26.17 -1.67 -7.50
N GLY A 271 -26.43 -1.44 -8.79
CA GLY A 271 -25.41 -1.22 -9.79
C GLY A 271 -24.37 -2.34 -9.88
N LYS A 272 -23.10 -1.99 -10.03
CA LYS A 272 -21.99 -2.95 -10.17
C LYS A 272 -21.79 -3.81 -8.92
N LEU A 273 -22.00 -3.24 -7.74
CA LEU A 273 -21.90 -4.00 -6.49
C LEU A 273 -23.02 -5.04 -6.42
N GLY A 274 -24.28 -4.66 -6.73
CA GLY A 274 -25.43 -5.57 -6.76
C GLY A 274 -25.27 -6.69 -7.78
N ALA A 275 -24.65 -6.41 -8.93
CA ALA A 275 -24.30 -7.40 -9.95
C ALA A 275 -23.04 -8.24 -9.60
N ARG A 276 -22.34 -7.92 -8.51
CA ARG A 276 -21.08 -8.53 -8.08
C ARG A 276 -19.95 -8.42 -9.12
N GLU A 277 -19.92 -7.28 -9.81
CA GLU A 277 -18.90 -6.95 -10.83
C GLU A 277 -18.27 -5.56 -10.66
N PRO A 278 -18.00 -5.11 -9.41
CA PRO A 278 -17.27 -3.86 -9.20
C PRO A 278 -15.83 -3.97 -9.69
N ASN A 279 -15.27 -2.86 -10.12
CA ASN A 279 -13.83 -2.70 -10.31
C ASN A 279 -13.22 -1.91 -9.13
N TYR A 280 -11.91 -1.65 -9.18
CA TYR A 280 -11.17 -0.94 -8.11
C TYR A 280 -11.68 0.49 -7.85
N HIS A 281 -12.31 1.13 -8.82
CA HIS A 281 -12.81 2.51 -8.77
C HIS A 281 -14.34 2.60 -8.86
N SER A 282 -15.04 1.48 -8.68
CA SER A 282 -16.50 1.52 -8.73
C SER A 282 -17.07 2.27 -7.55
N ASP A 283 -18.06 3.12 -7.85
CA ASP A 283 -18.93 3.69 -6.84
C ASP A 283 -19.77 2.59 -6.17
N VAL A 284 -20.26 2.90 -4.99
CA VAL A 284 -21.07 2.00 -4.18
C VAL A 284 -22.48 2.58 -4.08
N ASP A 285 -23.40 2.01 -4.85
CA ASP A 285 -24.82 2.36 -4.84
C ASP A 285 -25.55 1.46 -3.87
N VAL A 286 -26.11 2.04 -2.81
CA VAL A 286 -26.89 1.31 -1.80
C VAL A 286 -28.20 2.00 -1.50
N VAL A 287 -29.22 1.22 -1.18
CA VAL A 287 -30.52 1.67 -0.69
C VAL A 287 -30.75 1.06 0.67
N PHE A 288 -31.14 1.89 1.62
CA PHE A 288 -31.54 1.45 2.94
C PHE A 288 -33.08 1.29 2.96
N LEU A 289 -33.52 0.13 3.37
CA LEU A 289 -34.94 -0.23 3.51
C LEU A 289 -35.20 -0.64 4.95
N PHE A 290 -36.37 -0.24 5.47
CA PHE A 290 -36.84 -0.73 6.74
C PHE A 290 -38.29 -1.26 6.58
N ASP A 291 -38.65 -2.26 7.34
CA ASP A 291 -39.89 -3.03 7.17
C ASP A 291 -41.11 -2.37 7.83
N GLN A 292 -40.89 -1.55 8.88
CA GLN A 292 -41.98 -1.00 9.67
C GLN A 292 -41.76 0.47 10.04
N GLN A 293 -42.78 1.28 9.87
CA GLN A 293 -42.80 2.63 10.43
C GLN A 293 -43.07 2.54 11.95
N GLY A 294 -42.44 3.41 12.72
CA GLY A 294 -42.61 3.43 14.16
C GLY A 294 -41.62 4.39 14.81
N ALA A 295 -41.32 4.14 16.06
CA ALA A 295 -40.40 4.95 16.84
C ALA A 295 -39.45 4.06 17.65
N THR A 296 -38.29 4.59 17.99
CA THR A 296 -37.33 3.89 18.83
C THR A 296 -37.84 3.81 20.29
N ARG A 297 -37.55 2.70 20.92
CA ARG A 297 -37.89 2.47 22.34
C ARG A 297 -36.59 2.27 23.12
N HIS A 298 -36.40 3.10 24.15
CA HIS A 298 -35.25 3.00 25.04
C HIS A 298 -35.67 2.40 26.37
N ASP A 299 -34.95 1.42 26.90
CA ASP A 299 -35.18 0.80 28.22
C ASP A 299 -34.86 1.75 29.38
N ARG A 300 -34.10 2.81 29.13
CA ARG A 300 -33.74 3.81 30.14
C ARG A 300 -34.68 5.02 30.04
N ARG A 301 -35.15 5.52 31.19
CA ARG A 301 -36.09 6.67 31.29
C ARG A 301 -35.56 8.00 30.73
N SER A 302 -34.28 8.10 30.29
CA SER A 302 -33.60 9.32 29.83
C SER A 302 -32.99 9.19 28.47
N GLY A 303 -33.37 8.21 27.65
CA GLY A 303 -32.85 8.10 26.26
C GLY A 303 -33.60 9.01 25.29
N ASP A 304 -32.92 9.50 24.29
CA ASP A 304 -33.54 10.18 23.15
C ASP A 304 -34.41 9.17 22.38
N THR A 305 -35.53 9.62 21.83
CA THR A 305 -36.37 8.82 20.95
C THR A 305 -36.49 9.47 19.60
N THR A 306 -36.57 8.67 18.55
CA THR A 306 -36.72 9.16 17.17
C THR A 306 -37.64 8.23 16.37
N THR A 307 -37.97 8.60 15.15
CA THR A 307 -38.70 7.72 14.23
C THR A 307 -37.76 6.68 13.60
N ASN A 308 -38.32 5.54 13.18
CA ASN A 308 -37.53 4.50 12.49
C ASN A 308 -36.91 4.98 11.15
N ALA A 309 -37.42 6.08 10.59
CA ALA A 309 -36.95 6.64 9.35
C ALA A 309 -35.76 7.64 9.52
N HIS A 310 -35.44 7.98 10.77
CA HIS A 310 -34.30 8.86 11.07
C HIS A 310 -33.00 8.09 11.19
#